data_10c52c5c37fa80ad668c61e63d233da6
#
_entry.id   10c52c5c37fa80ad668c61e63d233da6
#
_cell.length_a   1.000
_cell.length_b   1.000
_cell.length_c   1.000
_cell.angle_alpha   90.00
_cell.angle_beta   90.00
_cell.angle_gamma   90.00
#
_symmetry.space_group_name_H-M   'P 1'
#
loop_
_entity.id
_entity.type
_entity.pdbx_description
1 polymer ?
#
loop_
_entity_poly.entity_id
_entity_poly.type
_entity_poly.pdbx_seq_one_letter_code
_entity_poly.pdbx_strand_id
1 'polypeptide(L)'
;VESPPNSPLSLRDVKKSGDSRPLESRVQSLKIAKSDRLKEQSSSSRFAWIVSLVLAILCGWLMYRDDKLMAMVGIRKIEPSDSLAKVSGLKSKSGSTQESADSSKRDVPVGTKASLSEKDMALESRGYVIAKHQVLVSPQVSGRIMRLNIEEGRRVTKGDILAEVDQTEYLADLKQLQGALLKSKAELAELETGARPQEIESSTVELREQEEILPQFKSEYERLNGLFKANAVSATEFDQARSNYVGARRRIERLTVLLDMLKEGPRKERIEVARAAVMQAEAALAKSQWRLDNCTIRAPISGTILKKNAEEGNLVNPVAFNGSFSICDIADLSDLEIDLNIQERDISKVFVGQRCEVKPEAFPKRYQATVSRLMPIADRAKGAIPVRVAVRVPEEEQGVYLKPEMSAVVVFYGSPETKATPSSPTSDASN
;
A
#
# COMPACT_ATOMS: atom_id res chain seq x y z
N VAL A 1 -5.66 35.55 54.98
CA VAL A 1 -4.66 36.60 55.05
C VAL A 1 -4.55 37.26 53.70
N GLU A 2 -5.06 38.50 53.71
CA GLU A 2 -4.83 39.63 52.81
C GLU A 2 -5.15 39.56 51.30
N SER A 3 -6.29 40.16 51.00
CA SER A 3 -6.65 40.75 49.71
C SER A 3 -5.96 42.11 49.51
N PRO A 4 -5.59 42.50 48.29
CA PRO A 4 -5.32 43.92 47.99
C PRO A 4 -6.50 44.61 47.27
N PRO A 5 -6.54 45.95 47.30
CA PRO A 5 -7.78 46.71 47.19
C PRO A 5 -8.11 47.17 45.77
N ASN A 6 -9.40 47.32 45.50
CA ASN A 6 -10.02 48.03 44.40
C ASN A 6 -9.64 49.52 44.39
N SER A 7 -9.32 50.06 43.20
CA SER A 7 -9.41 51.50 42.91
C SER A 7 -9.99 51.75 41.53
N PRO A 8 -10.98 52.60 41.37
CA PRO A 8 -11.65 52.90 40.11
C PRO A 8 -10.89 53.95 39.28
N LEU A 9 -10.58 53.66 38.04
CA LEU A 9 -10.05 54.65 37.10
C LEU A 9 -11.20 55.44 36.46
N SER A 10 -11.09 56.75 36.67
CA SER A 10 -12.00 57.81 36.28
C SER A 10 -12.08 57.97 34.75
N LEU A 11 -13.32 58.10 34.26
CA LEU A 11 -13.70 58.64 32.97
C LEU A 11 -13.34 60.13 32.88
N ARG A 12 -12.26 60.49 32.24
CA ARG A 12 -12.06 61.83 31.61
C ARG A 12 -10.82 61.80 30.73
N ASP A 13 -11.04 62.25 29.47
CA ASP A 13 -10.10 62.65 28.42
C ASP A 13 -10.13 61.81 27.14
N VAL A 14 -11.30 61.86 26.48
CA VAL A 14 -11.34 61.66 25.02
C VAL A 14 -11.27 63.06 24.36
N LYS A 15 -10.06 63.50 24.11
CA LYS A 15 -9.81 64.73 23.35
C LYS A 15 -9.92 64.42 21.84
N LYS A 16 -10.95 65.02 21.21
CA LYS A 16 -11.12 65.07 19.75
C LYS A 16 -9.83 65.60 19.09
N SER A 17 -9.20 64.78 18.25
CA SER A 17 -8.32 65.24 17.17
C SER A 17 -8.97 64.91 15.85
N GLY A 18 -9.68 65.86 15.27
CA GLY A 18 -10.18 65.81 13.90
C GLY A 18 -8.99 66.02 12.95
N ASP A 19 -8.66 64.98 12.24
CA ASP A 19 -7.68 65.07 11.13
C ASP A 19 -8.41 65.55 9.85
N SER A 20 -8.29 66.86 9.58
CA SER A 20 -8.84 67.56 8.44
C SER A 20 -7.89 67.52 7.22
N ARG A 21 -7.60 66.33 6.72
CA ARG A 21 -6.93 66.18 5.41
C ARG A 21 -7.94 65.99 4.31
N PRO A 22 -7.76 66.65 3.15
CA PRO A 22 -8.71 66.55 2.04
C PRO A 22 -8.78 65.14 1.45
N LEU A 23 -9.97 64.76 1.02
CA LEU A 23 -10.31 63.39 0.56
C LEU A 23 -9.38 62.84 -0.55
N GLU A 24 -8.75 63.73 -1.34
CA GLU A 24 -7.81 63.32 -2.40
C GLU A 24 -6.54 62.63 -1.88
N SER A 25 -6.03 62.99 -0.68
CA SER A 25 -4.87 62.36 -0.08
C SER A 25 -5.14 60.97 0.45
N ARG A 26 -6.39 60.64 0.76
CA ARG A 26 -6.83 59.30 1.22
C ARG A 26 -7.00 58.29 0.09
N VAL A 27 -7.28 58.77 -1.13
CA VAL A 27 -7.42 57.91 -2.33
C VAL A 27 -6.06 57.56 -2.92
N GLN A 28 -5.04 58.40 -2.74
CA GLN A 28 -3.69 58.10 -3.24
C GLN A 28 -2.94 57.05 -2.42
N SER A 29 -3.29 56.85 -1.14
CA SER A 29 -2.70 55.77 -0.34
C SER A 29 -3.28 54.37 -0.61
N LEU A 30 -4.34 54.27 -1.42
CA LEU A 30 -4.99 53.03 -1.86
C LEU A 30 -4.53 52.51 -3.24
N LYS A 31 -3.63 53.23 -3.90
CA LYS A 31 -2.98 52.70 -5.11
C LYS A 31 -1.90 51.71 -4.74
N ILE A 32 -2.29 50.44 -4.65
CA ILE A 32 -1.37 49.30 -4.57
C ILE A 32 -0.50 49.36 -5.85
N ALA A 33 0.77 49.57 -5.69
CA ALA A 33 1.75 49.55 -6.77
C ALA A 33 1.78 48.16 -7.42
N LYS A 34 1.40 48.13 -8.70
CA LYS A 34 1.30 46.93 -9.54
C LYS A 34 2.64 46.42 -10.05
N SER A 35 3.78 46.94 -9.50
CA SER A 35 5.11 46.67 -10.04
C SER A 35 5.94 45.61 -9.29
N ASP A 36 5.49 45.06 -8.14
CA ASP A 36 6.35 44.18 -7.35
C ASP A 36 6.03 42.68 -7.43
N ARG A 37 5.12 42.25 -8.33
CA ARG A 37 4.78 40.81 -8.50
C ARG A 37 5.45 40.12 -9.70
N LEU A 38 6.37 40.74 -10.41
CA LEU A 38 6.95 40.12 -11.60
C LEU A 38 8.48 40.10 -11.63
N LYS A 39 9.18 40.05 -10.50
CA LYS A 39 10.66 40.00 -10.48
C LYS A 39 11.30 38.90 -9.65
N GLU A 40 10.58 37.92 -9.22
CA GLU A 40 11.16 36.86 -8.38
C GLU A 40 11.14 35.44 -8.99
N GLN A 41 11.07 35.31 -10.32
CA GLN A 41 10.99 33.99 -10.97
C GLN A 41 11.95 33.76 -12.15
N SER A 42 13.06 34.46 -12.25
CA SER A 42 14.03 34.19 -13.33
C SER A 42 15.48 33.93 -12.88
N SER A 43 15.78 33.90 -11.58
CA SER A 43 17.15 33.65 -11.09
C SER A 43 17.42 32.20 -10.69
N SER A 44 16.42 31.39 -10.40
CA SER A 44 16.62 30.00 -9.91
C SER A 44 16.93 28.98 -11.01
N SER A 45 16.52 29.23 -12.26
CA SER A 45 16.76 28.25 -13.34
C SER A 45 18.25 28.28 -13.83
N ARG A 46 18.92 29.40 -13.79
CA ARG A 46 20.36 29.49 -14.16
C ARG A 46 21.24 28.87 -13.08
N PHE A 47 20.86 28.99 -11.81
CA PHE A 47 21.59 28.36 -10.69
C PHE A 47 21.43 26.82 -10.72
N ALA A 48 20.25 26.30 -11.03
CA ALA A 48 20.01 24.87 -11.18
C ALA A 48 20.82 24.26 -12.34
N TRP A 49 20.96 24.97 -13.46
CA TRP A 49 21.79 24.56 -14.60
C TRP A 49 23.27 24.53 -14.27
N ILE A 50 23.77 25.53 -13.56
CA ILE A 50 25.18 25.60 -13.12
C ILE A 50 25.51 24.50 -12.15
N VAL A 51 24.61 24.19 -11.17
CA VAL A 51 24.75 23.08 -10.21
C VAL A 51 24.75 21.72 -10.92
N SER A 52 23.86 21.52 -11.90
CA SER A 52 23.82 20.30 -12.71
C SER A 52 25.10 20.11 -13.53
N LEU A 53 25.67 21.19 -14.11
CA LEU A 53 26.87 21.10 -14.90
C LEU A 53 28.12 20.83 -14.03
N VAL A 54 28.19 21.42 -12.84
CA VAL A 54 29.24 21.14 -11.85
C VAL A 54 29.16 19.69 -11.36
N LEU A 55 27.94 19.17 -11.14
CA LEU A 55 27.73 17.77 -10.71
C LEU A 55 28.13 16.79 -11.81
N ALA A 56 27.82 17.10 -13.07
CA ALA A 56 28.22 16.26 -14.21
C ALA A 56 29.75 16.23 -14.39
N ILE A 57 30.44 17.37 -14.23
CA ILE A 57 31.89 17.44 -14.26
C ILE A 57 32.52 16.67 -13.09
N LEU A 58 31.92 16.76 -11.89
CA LEU A 58 32.39 16.04 -10.71
C LEU A 58 32.21 14.51 -10.86
N CYS A 59 31.07 14.05 -11.42
CA CYS A 59 30.85 12.65 -11.76
C CYS A 59 31.83 12.15 -12.83
N GLY A 60 32.08 12.93 -13.87
CA GLY A 60 33.06 12.60 -14.91
C GLY A 60 34.48 12.49 -14.34
N TRP A 61 34.85 13.41 -13.43
CA TRP A 61 36.15 13.39 -12.75
C TRP A 61 36.30 12.20 -11.77
N LEU A 62 35.24 11.86 -11.07
CA LEU A 62 35.22 10.67 -10.20
C LEU A 62 35.37 9.39 -11.03
N MET A 63 34.67 9.22 -12.14
CA MET A 63 34.83 8.07 -13.04
C MET A 63 36.24 7.99 -13.62
N TYR A 64 36.83 9.11 -14.02
CA TYR A 64 38.21 9.14 -14.50
C TYR A 64 39.25 8.82 -13.43
N ARG A 65 38.96 9.15 -12.18
CA ARG A 65 39.82 8.83 -11.03
C ARG A 65 39.76 7.36 -10.64
N ASP A 66 38.62 6.70 -10.79
CA ASP A 66 38.46 5.26 -10.49
C ASP A 66 39.21 4.39 -11.51
N ASP A 67 39.27 4.79 -12.78
CA ASP A 67 40.09 4.09 -13.79
C ASP A 67 41.59 4.19 -13.49
N LYS A 68 42.07 5.29 -12.92
CA LYS A 68 43.47 5.40 -12.47
C LYS A 68 43.78 4.65 -11.20
N LEU A 69 42.82 4.55 -10.28
CA LEU A 69 42.97 3.77 -9.04
C LEU A 69 42.97 2.26 -9.33
N MET A 70 42.15 1.77 -10.27
CA MET A 70 42.15 0.38 -10.71
C MET A 70 43.46 -0.01 -11.41
N ALA A 71 44.06 0.91 -12.18
CA ALA A 71 45.38 0.69 -12.79
C ALA A 71 46.54 0.64 -11.78
N MET A 72 46.38 1.27 -10.61
CA MET A 72 47.42 1.31 -9.56
C MET A 72 47.38 0.10 -8.59
N VAL A 73 46.22 -0.60 -8.49
CA VAL A 73 46.03 -1.76 -7.60
C VAL A 73 46.36 -3.09 -8.28
N GLY A 74 46.78 -3.14 -9.54
CA GLY A 74 47.37 -4.32 -10.18
C GLY A 74 46.44 -5.52 -10.35
N ILE A 75 45.12 -5.34 -10.35
CA ILE A 75 44.13 -6.41 -10.62
C ILE A 75 44.00 -6.57 -12.14
N ARG A 76 44.70 -7.59 -12.67
CA ARG A 76 44.57 -8.01 -14.08
C ARG A 76 43.16 -8.48 -14.37
N LYS A 77 42.56 -7.79 -15.32
CA LYS A 77 41.30 -8.20 -16.00
C LYS A 77 41.59 -9.53 -16.72
N ILE A 78 40.93 -10.59 -16.32
CA ILE A 78 40.99 -11.88 -17.03
C ILE A 78 40.10 -11.79 -18.23
N GLU A 79 40.66 -11.63 -19.41
CA GLU A 79 40.00 -11.87 -20.69
C GLU A 79 40.04 -13.37 -21.02
N PRO A 80 39.01 -13.94 -21.64
CA PRO A 80 38.98 -15.31 -22.09
C PRO A 80 39.76 -15.41 -23.40
N SER A 81 40.94 -16.04 -23.41
CA SER A 81 41.64 -16.40 -24.63
C SER A 81 41.60 -17.91 -24.80
N ASP A 82 41.05 -18.29 -25.98
CA ASP A 82 41.27 -19.58 -26.62
C ASP A 82 42.76 -19.87 -26.75
N SER A 83 43.14 -21.02 -26.29
CA SER A 83 44.24 -21.76 -26.93
C SER A 83 44.21 -23.23 -26.56
N LEU A 84 43.91 -24.03 -27.55
CA LEU A 84 44.18 -25.46 -27.66
C LEU A 84 45.70 -25.76 -27.56
N ALA A 85 45.98 -26.93 -27.02
CA ALA A 85 47.00 -27.88 -27.43
C ALA A 85 48.10 -28.19 -26.39
N LYS A 86 48.13 -29.48 -26.12
CA LYS A 86 49.28 -30.36 -25.86
C LYS A 86 50.12 -30.13 -24.58
N VAL A 87 50.13 -31.14 -23.71
CA VAL A 87 51.28 -32.03 -23.56
C VAL A 87 50.87 -33.28 -22.76
N SER A 88 51.13 -34.37 -23.36
CA SER A 88 51.22 -35.76 -22.99
C SER A 88 52.08 -36.05 -21.75
N GLY A 89 51.66 -37.03 -20.96
CA GLY A 89 52.55 -38.04 -20.43
C GLY A 89 53.05 -37.90 -18.99
N LEU A 90 52.53 -38.72 -18.11
CA LEU A 90 53.41 -39.61 -17.36
C LEU A 90 52.62 -40.75 -16.67
N LYS A 91 53.18 -41.92 -16.85
CA LYS A 91 52.75 -43.26 -16.49
C LYS A 91 52.98 -43.60 -15.00
N SER A 92 52.16 -44.57 -14.55
CA SER A 92 52.45 -45.72 -13.67
C SER A 92 52.45 -45.43 -12.16
N LYS A 93 51.83 -46.25 -11.32
CA LYS A 93 52.06 -47.69 -11.10
C LYS A 93 50.96 -48.25 -10.19
N SER A 94 50.33 -49.26 -10.56
CA SER A 94 49.91 -50.51 -9.99
C SER A 94 50.40 -50.85 -8.56
N GLY A 95 49.44 -51.36 -7.79
CA GLY A 95 49.69 -52.05 -6.52
C GLY A 95 48.41 -52.80 -6.12
N SER A 96 48.28 -54.02 -6.59
CA SER A 96 47.35 -55.07 -6.22
C SER A 96 47.75 -55.64 -4.83
N THR A 97 46.77 -55.88 -3.95
CA THR A 97 46.84 -57.02 -3.05
C THR A 97 45.41 -57.51 -2.78
N GLN A 98 45.15 -58.70 -3.24
CA GLN A 98 44.06 -59.59 -2.82
C GLN A 98 44.43 -60.13 -1.45
N GLU A 99 43.43 -60.29 -0.59
CA GLU A 99 43.38 -61.50 0.25
C GLU A 99 41.95 -61.81 0.67
N SER A 100 41.69 -63.09 0.63
CA SER A 100 40.41 -63.77 0.62
C SER A 100 40.00 -64.28 2.01
N ALA A 101 38.76 -64.75 2.05
CA ALA A 101 38.17 -65.78 2.95
C ALA A 101 37.73 -65.28 4.35
N ASP A 102 36.64 -65.66 4.96
CA ASP A 102 35.87 -66.88 4.90
C ASP A 102 34.54 -66.71 5.69
N SER A 103 33.53 -67.36 5.20
CA SER A 103 32.27 -67.83 5.76
C SER A 103 31.89 -67.60 7.25
N SER A 104 30.67 -67.19 7.50
CA SER A 104 29.76 -68.04 8.31
C SER A 104 28.28 -67.62 8.16
N LYS A 105 27.43 -68.51 7.72
CA LYS A 105 25.97 -68.48 7.71
C LYS A 105 25.39 -68.36 9.12
N ARG A 106 24.34 -67.58 9.27
CA ARG A 106 23.18 -67.91 10.12
C ARG A 106 21.89 -67.31 9.55
N ASP A 107 21.03 -68.17 9.10
CA ASP A 107 19.65 -67.90 8.72
C ASP A 107 18.79 -67.50 9.95
N VAL A 108 18.04 -66.45 9.82
CA VAL A 108 16.77 -66.28 10.54
C VAL A 108 15.77 -65.59 9.61
N PRO A 109 14.56 -66.10 9.42
CA PRO A 109 13.58 -65.52 8.47
C PRO A 109 12.80 -64.44 9.15
N VAL A 110 12.74 -63.25 8.58
CA VAL A 110 11.78 -62.20 8.94
C VAL A 110 11.12 -61.65 7.72
N GLY A 111 9.84 -61.68 7.80
CA GLY A 111 8.75 -60.97 7.12
C GLY A 111 9.05 -60.20 5.86
N THR A 112 8.45 -60.67 4.80
CA THR A 112 8.40 -60.03 3.47
C THR A 112 7.69 -58.67 3.50
N LYS A 113 8.46 -57.63 3.62
CA LYS A 113 8.07 -56.31 3.08
C LYS A 113 8.49 -56.29 1.63
N ALA A 114 7.52 -56.10 0.73
CA ALA A 114 7.77 -56.02 -0.71
C ALA A 114 8.79 -54.90 -0.98
N SER A 115 10.07 -55.26 -1.10
CA SER A 115 11.10 -54.41 -1.68
C SER A 115 10.83 -54.33 -3.17
N LEU A 116 10.45 -53.16 -3.64
CA LEU A 116 10.42 -52.88 -5.09
C LEU A 116 11.80 -53.22 -5.63
N SER A 117 11.83 -54.10 -6.63
CA SER A 117 13.01 -54.68 -7.21
C SER A 117 13.89 -53.56 -7.82
N GLU A 118 15.20 -53.64 -7.61
CA GLU A 118 16.24 -52.80 -8.25
C GLU A 118 16.17 -52.79 -9.80
N LYS A 119 15.39 -53.69 -10.38
CA LYS A 119 15.19 -53.84 -11.84
C LYS A 119 14.25 -52.81 -12.45
N ASP A 120 13.48 -52.06 -11.66
CA ASP A 120 12.49 -51.09 -12.19
C ASP A 120 12.96 -49.62 -12.03
N MET A 121 14.23 -49.39 -11.71
CA MET A 121 14.82 -48.07 -11.65
C MET A 121 14.98 -47.47 -13.03
N ALA A 122 14.21 -46.40 -13.34
CA ALA A 122 14.28 -45.70 -14.60
C ALA A 122 15.35 -44.57 -14.62
N LEU A 123 15.46 -43.85 -13.52
CA LEU A 123 16.37 -42.68 -13.38
C LEU A 123 16.62 -42.37 -11.91
N GLU A 124 17.83 -41.92 -11.63
CA GLU A 124 18.22 -41.34 -10.31
C GLU A 124 18.67 -39.90 -10.54
N SER A 125 18.16 -38.96 -9.71
CA SER A 125 18.54 -37.55 -9.80
C SER A 125 18.65 -36.93 -8.39
N ARG A 126 19.56 -35.96 -8.24
CA ARG A 126 19.75 -35.21 -7.01
C ARG A 126 19.01 -33.89 -7.08
N GLY A 127 18.49 -33.45 -5.94
CA GLY A 127 17.82 -32.18 -5.80
C GLY A 127 17.80 -31.68 -4.38
N TYR A 128 17.07 -30.60 -4.16
CA TYR A 128 16.93 -29.96 -2.87
C TYR A 128 15.47 -29.99 -2.40
N VAL A 129 15.30 -30.22 -1.11
CA VAL A 129 13.98 -30.13 -0.46
C VAL A 129 13.59 -28.66 -0.40
N ILE A 130 12.39 -28.35 -0.82
CA ILE A 130 11.81 -27.01 -0.71
C ILE A 130 10.43 -27.12 -0.08
N ALA A 131 10.00 -26.08 0.61
CA ALA A 131 8.60 -25.97 1.03
C ALA A 131 7.76 -25.54 -0.18
N LYS A 132 6.62 -26.20 -0.40
CA LYS A 132 5.67 -25.83 -1.44
C LYS A 132 5.07 -24.45 -1.24
N HIS A 133 4.83 -24.07 0.03
CA HIS A 133 4.32 -22.77 0.44
C HIS A 133 5.31 -22.10 1.37
N GLN A 134 6.06 -21.14 0.86
CA GLN A 134 6.96 -20.27 1.60
C GLN A 134 6.56 -18.83 1.37
N VAL A 135 6.46 -18.05 2.44
CA VAL A 135 6.09 -16.63 2.42
C VAL A 135 7.13 -15.82 3.19
N LEU A 136 7.66 -14.82 2.51
CA LEU A 136 8.50 -13.79 3.15
C LEU A 136 7.58 -12.74 3.74
N VAL A 137 7.57 -12.62 5.07
CA VAL A 137 6.75 -11.65 5.79
C VAL A 137 7.44 -10.31 5.80
N SER A 138 6.86 -9.34 5.12
CA SER A 138 7.37 -7.97 5.03
C SER A 138 6.44 -6.99 5.75
N PRO A 139 6.99 -5.91 6.36
CA PRO A 139 6.18 -4.87 6.98
C PRO A 139 5.39 -4.11 5.92
N GLN A 140 4.19 -3.65 6.24
CA GLN A 140 3.37 -2.80 5.36
C GLN A 140 3.50 -1.31 5.69
N VAL A 141 4.07 -1.01 6.86
CA VAL A 141 4.34 0.35 7.35
C VAL A 141 5.78 0.46 7.81
N SER A 142 6.34 1.66 7.76
CA SER A 142 7.69 1.94 8.24
C SER A 142 7.69 2.24 9.73
N GLY A 143 8.77 1.92 10.42
CA GLY A 143 8.93 2.26 11.84
C GLY A 143 9.94 1.37 12.55
N ARG A 144 10.15 1.64 13.82
CA ARG A 144 11.03 0.83 14.67
C ARG A 144 10.28 -0.37 15.23
N ILE A 145 10.88 -1.55 15.20
CA ILE A 145 10.34 -2.73 15.88
C ILE A 145 10.47 -2.54 17.39
N MET A 146 9.35 -2.55 18.10
CA MET A 146 9.29 -2.44 19.55
C MET A 146 9.31 -3.81 20.23
N ARG A 147 8.67 -4.80 19.62
CA ARG A 147 8.62 -6.18 20.08
C ARG A 147 8.70 -7.14 18.91
N LEU A 148 9.39 -8.24 19.12
CA LEU A 148 9.60 -9.26 18.10
C LEU A 148 9.40 -10.66 18.71
N ASN A 149 8.29 -11.32 18.34
CA ASN A 149 7.92 -12.66 18.82
C ASN A 149 8.34 -13.75 17.81
N ILE A 150 9.52 -13.61 17.22
CA ILE A 150 10.02 -14.49 16.16
C ILE A 150 11.23 -15.25 16.67
N GLU A 151 11.14 -16.57 16.65
CA GLU A 151 12.24 -17.50 16.92
C GLU A 151 12.34 -18.50 15.77
N GLU A 152 13.55 -18.77 15.29
CA GLU A 152 13.79 -19.74 14.23
C GLU A 152 13.42 -21.15 14.71
N GLY A 153 12.69 -21.87 13.87
CA GLY A 153 12.18 -23.21 14.19
C GLY A 153 10.84 -23.22 14.97
N ARG A 154 10.34 -22.07 15.43
CA ARG A 154 9.05 -21.98 16.11
C ARG A 154 7.89 -22.15 15.12
N ARG A 155 6.91 -22.94 15.51
CA ARG A 155 5.64 -23.09 14.76
C ARG A 155 4.70 -21.95 15.12
N VAL A 156 4.08 -21.35 14.10
CA VAL A 156 3.12 -20.24 14.21
C VAL A 156 1.84 -20.59 13.48
N THR A 157 0.72 -20.04 13.95
CA THR A 157 -0.57 -20.14 13.29
C THR A 157 -0.91 -18.86 12.56
N LYS A 158 -1.73 -18.97 11.51
CA LYS A 158 -2.19 -17.79 10.77
C LYS A 158 -2.89 -16.80 11.71
N GLY A 159 -2.43 -15.54 11.70
CA GLY A 159 -2.95 -14.46 12.55
C GLY A 159 -2.13 -14.18 13.81
N ASP A 160 -1.20 -15.08 14.19
CA ASP A 160 -0.30 -14.85 15.33
C ASP A 160 0.51 -13.56 15.15
N ILE A 161 0.75 -12.84 16.25
CA ILE A 161 1.52 -11.60 16.25
C ILE A 161 3.00 -11.97 16.18
N LEU A 162 3.65 -11.52 15.11
CA LEU A 162 5.09 -11.73 14.86
C LEU A 162 5.93 -10.55 15.35
N ALA A 163 5.47 -9.33 15.07
CA ALA A 163 6.17 -8.11 15.44
C ALA A 163 5.22 -6.96 15.69
N GLU A 164 5.63 -6.02 16.53
CA GLU A 164 4.95 -4.76 16.78
C GLU A 164 5.89 -3.61 16.45
N VAL A 165 5.44 -2.73 15.58
CA VAL A 165 6.12 -1.49 15.18
C VAL A 165 5.64 -0.35 16.07
N ASP A 166 6.47 0.65 16.31
CA ASP A 166 6.12 1.85 17.08
C ASP A 166 4.87 2.53 16.50
N GLN A 167 3.84 2.64 17.34
CA GLN A 167 2.52 3.15 16.97
C GLN A 167 2.34 4.63 17.29
N THR A 168 3.31 5.27 17.93
CA THR A 168 3.17 6.62 18.51
C THR A 168 2.76 7.66 17.47
N GLU A 169 3.45 7.68 16.34
CA GLU A 169 3.17 8.59 15.22
C GLU A 169 1.81 8.29 14.58
N TYR A 170 1.51 7.02 14.34
CA TYR A 170 0.26 6.56 13.71
C TYR A 170 -0.97 6.86 14.57
N LEU A 171 -0.84 6.76 15.90
CA LEU A 171 -1.90 7.15 16.85
C LEU A 171 -2.14 8.66 16.85
N ALA A 172 -1.08 9.47 16.74
CA ALA A 172 -1.20 10.91 16.63
C ALA A 172 -1.91 11.32 15.32
N ASP A 173 -1.49 10.73 14.19
CA ASP A 173 -2.12 10.94 12.89
C ASP A 173 -3.60 10.55 12.90
N LEU A 174 -3.94 9.41 13.50
CA LEU A 174 -5.33 8.96 13.63
C LEU A 174 -6.17 9.99 14.38
N LYS A 175 -5.70 10.47 15.53
CA LYS A 175 -6.41 11.50 16.34
C LYS A 175 -6.57 12.81 15.58
N GLN A 176 -5.57 13.24 14.83
CA GLN A 176 -5.64 14.43 13.98
C GLN A 176 -6.74 14.30 12.92
N LEU A 177 -6.79 13.16 12.23
CA LEU A 177 -7.79 12.91 11.18
C LEU A 177 -9.20 12.69 11.74
N GLN A 178 -9.33 12.14 12.96
CA GLN A 178 -10.61 12.11 13.69
C GLN A 178 -11.13 13.53 13.95
N GLY A 179 -10.25 14.45 14.38
CA GLY A 179 -10.61 15.86 14.55
C GLY A 179 -11.02 16.52 13.23
N ALA A 180 -10.31 16.24 12.14
CA ALA A 180 -10.66 16.75 10.81
C ALA A 180 -12.05 16.24 10.34
N LEU A 181 -12.35 14.97 10.57
CA LEU A 181 -13.66 14.40 10.26
C LEU A 181 -14.78 15.05 11.08
N LEU A 182 -14.57 15.24 12.38
CA LEU A 182 -15.54 15.92 13.24
C LEU A 182 -15.82 17.34 12.75
N LYS A 183 -14.77 18.07 12.34
CA LYS A 183 -14.89 19.42 11.78
C LYS A 183 -15.74 19.39 10.51
N SER A 184 -15.44 18.52 9.54
CA SER A 184 -16.20 18.45 8.30
C SER A 184 -17.66 18.04 8.52
N LYS A 185 -17.94 17.14 9.48
CA LYS A 185 -19.30 16.78 9.88
C LYS A 185 -20.04 17.93 10.53
N ALA A 186 -19.40 18.75 11.35
CA ALA A 186 -19.98 19.93 11.95
C ALA A 186 -20.32 21.00 10.89
N GLU A 187 -19.42 21.22 9.92
CA GLU A 187 -19.65 22.14 8.80
C GLU A 187 -20.84 21.69 7.92
N LEU A 188 -20.95 20.39 7.66
CA LEU A 188 -22.11 19.83 6.94
C LEU A 188 -23.41 20.04 7.73
N ALA A 189 -23.40 19.71 9.02
CA ALA A 189 -24.57 19.85 9.89
C ALA A 189 -25.02 21.32 10.01
N GLU A 190 -24.09 22.26 10.04
CA GLU A 190 -24.39 23.71 10.02
C GLU A 190 -25.11 24.08 8.72
N LEU A 191 -24.60 23.63 7.57
CA LEU A 191 -25.23 23.89 6.27
C LEU A 191 -26.59 23.19 6.11
N GLU A 192 -26.75 21.97 6.63
CA GLU A 192 -28.02 21.23 6.58
C GLU A 192 -29.09 21.84 7.52
N THR A 193 -28.65 22.41 8.65
CA THR A 193 -29.57 23.11 9.58
C THR A 193 -30.05 24.44 9.01
N GLY A 194 -29.21 25.14 8.21
CA GLY A 194 -29.53 26.42 7.59
C GLY A 194 -29.64 27.57 8.61
N ALA A 195 -30.51 28.52 8.32
CA ALA A 195 -30.74 29.70 9.18
C ALA A 195 -31.34 29.29 10.54
N ARG A 196 -30.95 30.00 11.59
CA ARG A 196 -31.47 29.74 12.94
C ARG A 196 -32.95 30.11 13.02
N PRO A 197 -33.77 29.38 13.80
CA PRO A 197 -35.18 29.69 13.97
C PRO A 197 -35.46 31.15 14.38
N GLN A 198 -34.55 31.69 15.26
CA GLN A 198 -34.66 33.08 15.71
C GLN A 198 -34.43 34.12 14.58
N GLU A 199 -33.54 33.80 13.63
CA GLU A 199 -33.29 34.68 12.47
C GLU A 199 -34.49 34.71 11.54
N ILE A 200 -35.13 33.56 11.30
CA ILE A 200 -36.34 33.43 10.52
C ILE A 200 -37.51 34.16 11.21
N GLU A 201 -37.65 34.02 12.54
CA GLU A 201 -38.67 34.70 13.33
C GLU A 201 -38.49 36.22 13.29
N SER A 202 -37.26 36.71 13.53
CA SER A 202 -36.92 38.14 13.44
C SER A 202 -37.31 38.75 12.07
N SER A 203 -36.91 38.06 10.98
CA SER A 203 -37.26 38.52 9.64
C SER A 203 -38.76 38.43 9.34
N THR A 204 -39.48 37.47 9.95
CA THR A 204 -40.94 37.36 9.84
C THR A 204 -41.64 38.48 10.56
N VAL A 205 -41.16 38.89 11.75
CA VAL A 205 -41.70 40.03 12.51
C VAL A 205 -41.46 41.34 11.75
N GLU A 206 -40.27 41.56 11.18
CA GLU A 206 -39.96 42.73 10.37
C GLU A 206 -40.87 42.83 9.13
N LEU A 207 -41.13 41.72 8.45
CA LEU A 207 -42.08 41.69 7.31
C LEU A 207 -43.49 42.07 7.76
N ARG A 208 -43.97 41.46 8.84
CA ARG A 208 -45.32 41.74 9.38
C ARG A 208 -45.48 43.20 9.78
N GLU A 209 -44.50 43.82 10.42
CA GLU A 209 -44.51 45.24 10.73
C GLU A 209 -44.71 46.12 9.48
N GLN A 210 -44.02 45.81 8.39
CA GLN A 210 -44.16 46.56 7.12
C GLN A 210 -45.51 46.26 6.44
N GLU A 211 -46.05 45.07 6.57
CA GLU A 211 -47.38 44.71 6.08
C GLU A 211 -48.50 45.46 6.82
N GLU A 212 -48.35 45.68 8.13
CA GLU A 212 -49.31 46.44 8.95
C GLU A 212 -49.33 47.94 8.61
N ILE A 213 -48.20 48.49 8.16
CA ILE A 213 -48.09 49.91 7.75
C ILE A 213 -48.62 50.15 6.33
N LEU A 214 -48.55 49.14 5.44
CA LEU A 214 -48.97 49.28 4.03
C LEU A 214 -50.43 49.80 3.83
N PRO A 215 -51.44 49.32 4.59
CA PRO A 215 -52.82 49.81 4.46
C PRO A 215 -52.97 51.32 4.68
N GLN A 216 -52.20 51.91 5.58
CA GLN A 216 -52.18 53.35 5.82
C GLN A 216 -51.70 54.10 4.56
N PHE A 217 -50.60 53.75 3.96
CA PHE A 217 -50.12 54.38 2.72
C PHE A 217 -51.07 54.14 1.53
N LYS A 218 -51.73 52.97 1.48
CA LYS A 218 -52.66 52.61 0.47
C LYS A 218 -53.93 53.50 0.57
N SER A 219 -54.47 53.63 1.77
CA SER A 219 -55.72 54.47 1.95
C SER A 219 -55.45 55.95 1.68
N GLU A 220 -54.26 56.45 2.08
CA GLU A 220 -53.87 57.84 1.77
C GLU A 220 -53.71 58.06 0.27
N TYR A 221 -53.06 57.12 -0.43
CA TYR A 221 -52.92 57.18 -1.88
C TYR A 221 -54.30 57.12 -2.56
N GLU A 222 -55.21 56.24 -2.16
CA GLU A 222 -56.58 56.13 -2.74
C GLU A 222 -57.38 57.38 -2.48
N ARG A 223 -57.28 57.96 -1.28
CA ARG A 223 -57.95 59.23 -0.93
C ARG A 223 -57.43 60.36 -1.81
N LEU A 224 -56.13 60.58 -1.93
CA LEU A 224 -55.58 61.64 -2.74
C LEU A 224 -55.76 61.45 -4.24
N ASN A 225 -55.84 60.19 -4.71
CA ASN A 225 -56.13 59.85 -6.08
C ASN A 225 -57.60 60.30 -6.46
N GLY A 226 -58.57 60.11 -5.52
CA GLY A 226 -59.90 60.55 -5.66
C GLY A 226 -60.01 62.10 -5.75
N LEU A 227 -59.33 62.78 -4.85
CA LEU A 227 -59.30 64.26 -4.81
C LEU A 227 -58.55 64.88 -6.01
N PHE A 228 -57.48 64.23 -6.49
CA PHE A 228 -56.74 64.66 -7.68
C PHE A 228 -57.59 64.57 -8.95
N LYS A 229 -58.39 63.51 -9.10
CA LYS A 229 -59.39 63.39 -10.20
C LYS A 229 -60.43 64.44 -10.13
N ALA A 230 -60.78 64.98 -8.95
CA ALA A 230 -61.71 66.09 -8.72
C ALA A 230 -61.03 67.47 -8.80
N ASN A 231 -59.72 67.57 -9.17
CA ASN A 231 -58.87 68.76 -9.18
C ASN A 231 -58.82 69.50 -7.81
N ALA A 232 -58.95 68.76 -6.70
CA ALA A 232 -59.00 69.31 -5.35
C ALA A 232 -57.67 69.29 -4.58
N VAL A 233 -56.55 68.67 -5.16
CA VAL A 233 -55.18 68.60 -4.60
C VAL A 233 -54.15 68.83 -5.66
N SER A 234 -52.94 69.24 -5.25
CA SER A 234 -51.82 69.48 -6.15
C SER A 234 -51.19 68.15 -6.69
N ALA A 235 -50.61 68.24 -7.89
CA ALA A 235 -49.89 67.07 -8.48
C ALA A 235 -48.74 66.60 -7.59
N THR A 236 -48.05 67.50 -6.88
CA THR A 236 -46.97 67.20 -5.97
C THR A 236 -47.40 66.35 -4.77
N GLU A 237 -48.54 66.64 -4.17
CA GLU A 237 -49.11 65.89 -3.05
C GLU A 237 -49.55 64.50 -3.48
N PHE A 238 -50.17 64.38 -4.63
CA PHE A 238 -50.57 63.09 -5.23
C PHE A 238 -49.30 62.23 -5.53
N ASP A 239 -48.31 62.81 -6.19
CA ASP A 239 -47.09 62.10 -6.55
C ASP A 239 -46.32 61.68 -5.31
N GLN A 240 -46.31 62.45 -4.23
CA GLN A 240 -45.68 62.08 -2.95
C GLN A 240 -46.38 60.87 -2.32
N ALA A 241 -47.70 60.85 -2.24
CA ALA A 241 -48.48 59.73 -1.71
C ALA A 241 -48.30 58.45 -2.55
N ARG A 242 -48.30 58.61 -3.88
CA ARG A 242 -48.00 57.51 -4.80
C ARG A 242 -46.62 56.93 -4.58
N SER A 243 -45.62 57.79 -4.44
CA SER A 243 -44.23 57.40 -4.17
C SER A 243 -44.12 56.65 -2.85
N ASN A 244 -44.76 57.14 -1.78
CA ASN A 244 -44.75 56.48 -0.47
C ASN A 244 -45.42 55.08 -0.53
N TYR A 245 -46.55 54.96 -1.18
CA TYR A 245 -47.25 53.68 -1.35
C TYR A 245 -46.44 52.70 -2.17
N VAL A 246 -45.87 53.11 -3.32
CA VAL A 246 -45.02 52.26 -4.15
C VAL A 246 -43.73 51.86 -3.38
N GLY A 247 -43.15 52.79 -2.64
CA GLY A 247 -41.95 52.54 -1.80
C GLY A 247 -42.22 51.47 -0.73
N ALA A 248 -43.33 51.60 0.01
CA ALA A 248 -43.75 50.64 1.02
C ALA A 248 -43.99 49.24 0.41
N ARG A 249 -44.71 49.16 -0.72
CA ARG A 249 -44.95 47.92 -1.44
C ARG A 249 -43.62 47.23 -1.86
N ARG A 250 -42.69 48.00 -2.42
CA ARG A 250 -41.36 47.47 -2.83
C ARG A 250 -40.53 47.01 -1.64
N ARG A 251 -40.72 47.64 -0.47
CA ARG A 251 -40.05 47.22 0.75
C ARG A 251 -40.53 45.85 1.24
N ILE A 252 -41.85 45.63 1.22
CA ILE A 252 -42.46 44.33 1.55
C ILE A 252 -41.97 43.25 0.58
N GLU A 253 -42.04 43.51 -0.72
CA GLU A 253 -41.57 42.56 -1.75
C GLU A 253 -40.09 42.14 -1.50
N ARG A 254 -39.24 43.10 -1.16
CA ARG A 254 -37.83 42.81 -0.83
C ARG A 254 -37.67 41.96 0.46
N LEU A 255 -38.45 42.27 1.52
CA LEU A 255 -38.41 41.53 2.77
C LEU A 255 -38.99 40.11 2.60
N THR A 256 -39.99 39.93 1.79
CA THR A 256 -40.53 38.59 1.43
C THR A 256 -39.45 37.75 0.76
N VAL A 257 -38.76 38.29 -0.25
CA VAL A 257 -37.68 37.59 -0.93
C VAL A 257 -36.54 37.24 0.03
N LEU A 258 -36.20 38.15 0.96
CA LEU A 258 -35.18 37.89 1.97
C LEU A 258 -35.58 36.75 2.92
N LEU A 259 -36.84 36.76 3.38
CA LEU A 259 -37.37 35.69 4.24
C LEU A 259 -37.41 34.34 3.51
N ASP A 260 -37.82 34.34 2.24
CA ASP A 260 -37.81 33.12 1.42
C ASP A 260 -36.39 32.56 1.24
N MET A 261 -35.39 33.42 0.99
CA MET A 261 -33.99 33.02 0.94
C MET A 261 -33.48 32.41 2.27
N LEU A 262 -33.91 32.98 3.40
CA LEU A 262 -33.55 32.43 4.72
C LEU A 262 -34.20 31.06 4.96
N LYS A 263 -35.46 30.90 4.55
CA LYS A 263 -36.21 29.62 4.66
C LYS A 263 -35.68 28.54 3.71
N GLU A 264 -35.30 28.91 2.49
CA GLU A 264 -34.72 28.00 1.51
C GLU A 264 -33.32 27.47 1.98
N GLY A 265 -32.59 28.32 2.71
CA GLY A 265 -31.28 27.95 3.27
C GLY A 265 -30.17 27.95 2.24
N PRO A 266 -29.05 27.24 2.56
CA PRO A 266 -27.91 27.14 1.67
C PRO A 266 -28.24 26.39 0.38
N ARG A 267 -27.56 26.77 -0.70
CA ARG A 267 -27.71 26.09 -2.00
C ARG A 267 -27.32 24.62 -1.90
N LYS A 268 -28.06 23.77 -2.60
CA LYS A 268 -27.84 22.30 -2.63
C LYS A 268 -26.42 21.93 -3.00
N GLU A 269 -25.81 22.66 -3.94
CA GLU A 269 -24.43 22.44 -4.37
C GLU A 269 -23.41 22.66 -3.23
N ARG A 270 -23.68 23.62 -2.33
CA ARG A 270 -22.84 23.84 -1.15
C ARG A 270 -22.91 22.67 -0.15
N ILE A 271 -24.11 22.13 0.03
CA ILE A 271 -24.33 20.94 0.88
C ILE A 271 -23.62 19.73 0.26
N GLU A 272 -23.70 19.55 -1.06
CA GLU A 272 -23.00 18.45 -1.74
C GLU A 272 -21.47 18.57 -1.63
N VAL A 273 -20.92 19.78 -1.75
CA VAL A 273 -19.50 20.03 -1.53
C VAL A 273 -19.09 19.66 -0.09
N ALA A 274 -19.91 20.04 0.91
CA ALA A 274 -19.64 19.68 2.30
C ALA A 274 -19.74 18.17 2.53
N ARG A 275 -20.69 17.47 1.89
CA ARG A 275 -20.78 16.01 1.92
C ARG A 275 -19.55 15.35 1.30
N ALA A 276 -19.08 15.87 0.18
CA ALA A 276 -17.85 15.39 -0.44
C ALA A 276 -16.64 15.59 0.48
N ALA A 277 -16.56 16.70 1.22
CA ALA A 277 -15.50 16.93 2.21
C ALA A 277 -15.56 15.93 3.37
N VAL A 278 -16.76 15.55 3.84
CA VAL A 278 -16.93 14.49 4.85
C VAL A 278 -16.44 13.16 4.30
N MET A 279 -16.83 12.77 3.09
CA MET A 279 -16.34 11.52 2.46
C MET A 279 -14.83 11.50 2.30
N GLN A 280 -14.22 12.63 1.95
CA GLN A 280 -12.76 12.75 1.87
C GLN A 280 -12.09 12.56 3.23
N ALA A 281 -12.63 13.16 4.29
CA ALA A 281 -12.12 13.03 5.65
C ALA A 281 -12.30 11.59 6.17
N GLU A 282 -13.41 10.92 5.86
CA GLU A 282 -13.65 9.51 6.20
C GLU A 282 -12.65 8.58 5.50
N ALA A 283 -12.39 8.80 4.23
CA ALA A 283 -11.39 8.03 3.48
C ALA A 283 -9.97 8.24 4.05
N ALA A 284 -9.62 9.47 4.44
CA ALA A 284 -8.34 9.77 5.08
C ALA A 284 -8.21 9.08 6.43
N LEU A 285 -9.27 9.08 7.24
CA LEU A 285 -9.32 8.39 8.54
C LEU A 285 -9.17 6.88 8.35
N ALA A 286 -9.90 6.27 7.42
CA ALA A 286 -9.82 4.84 7.12
C ALA A 286 -8.40 4.44 6.70
N LYS A 287 -7.71 5.27 5.90
CA LYS A 287 -6.31 5.05 5.51
C LYS A 287 -5.37 5.09 6.71
N SER A 288 -5.57 6.02 7.65
CA SER A 288 -4.75 6.11 8.87
C SER A 288 -5.01 4.94 9.80
N GLN A 289 -6.27 4.52 9.94
CA GLN A 289 -6.64 3.33 10.71
C GLN A 289 -5.94 2.08 10.14
N TRP A 290 -6.00 1.89 8.81
CA TRP A 290 -5.31 0.79 8.14
C TRP A 290 -3.80 0.80 8.42
N ARG A 291 -3.15 1.97 8.44
CA ARG A 291 -1.72 2.08 8.79
C ARG A 291 -1.45 1.65 10.22
N LEU A 292 -2.29 2.08 11.16
CA LEU A 292 -2.18 1.72 12.56
C LEU A 292 -2.37 0.21 12.77
N ASP A 293 -3.37 -0.39 12.12
CA ASP A 293 -3.63 -1.82 12.21
C ASP A 293 -2.45 -2.65 11.67
N ASN A 294 -1.76 -2.13 10.65
CA ASN A 294 -0.57 -2.76 10.06
C ASN A 294 0.74 -2.51 10.84
N CYS A 295 0.73 -1.71 11.92
CA CYS A 295 1.83 -1.67 12.88
C CYS A 295 1.98 -3.00 13.63
N THR A 296 0.92 -3.81 13.72
CA THR A 296 0.97 -5.16 14.26
C THR A 296 1.11 -6.15 13.11
N ILE A 297 2.31 -6.70 12.94
CA ILE A 297 2.60 -7.64 11.86
C ILE A 297 2.22 -9.04 12.30
N ARG A 298 1.39 -9.69 11.47
CA ARG A 298 0.82 -11.02 11.76
C ARG A 298 1.25 -12.05 10.73
N ALA A 299 1.26 -13.33 11.13
CA ALA A 299 1.54 -14.44 10.25
C ALA A 299 0.44 -14.58 9.16
N PRO A 300 0.79 -14.53 7.86
CA PRO A 300 -0.17 -14.67 6.77
C PRO A 300 -0.63 -16.13 6.57
N ILE A 301 0.22 -17.09 6.93
CA ILE A 301 -0.02 -18.54 6.85
C ILE A 301 0.36 -19.20 8.17
N SER A 302 -0.18 -20.40 8.41
CA SER A 302 0.32 -21.29 9.46
C SER A 302 1.56 -22.03 8.93
N GLY A 303 2.58 -22.20 9.77
CA GLY A 303 3.81 -22.86 9.37
C GLY A 303 4.92 -22.74 10.41
N THR A 304 6.14 -22.99 10.01
CA THR A 304 7.35 -22.86 10.84
C THR A 304 8.22 -21.71 10.35
N ILE A 305 8.74 -20.92 11.26
CA ILE A 305 9.67 -19.83 10.95
C ILE A 305 11.01 -20.47 10.56
N LEU A 306 11.42 -20.26 9.32
CA LEU A 306 12.69 -20.78 8.80
C LEU A 306 13.85 -19.88 9.17
N LYS A 307 13.67 -18.57 9.02
CA LYS A 307 14.72 -17.59 9.20
C LYS A 307 14.17 -16.30 9.80
N LYS A 308 14.93 -15.72 10.70
CA LYS A 308 14.72 -14.41 11.30
C LYS A 308 15.64 -13.39 10.64
N ASN A 309 15.11 -12.36 10.00
CA ASN A 309 15.86 -11.34 9.26
C ASN A 309 15.87 -9.98 9.97
N ALA A 310 15.15 -9.83 11.08
CA ALA A 310 15.05 -8.59 11.84
C ALA A 310 15.23 -8.81 13.34
N GLU A 311 15.69 -7.76 14.05
CA GLU A 311 15.83 -7.73 15.50
C GLU A 311 15.01 -6.59 16.12
N GLU A 312 14.73 -6.70 17.42
CA GLU A 312 14.12 -5.60 18.17
C GLU A 312 14.99 -4.33 18.08
N GLY A 313 14.34 -3.19 17.89
CA GLY A 313 15.04 -1.92 17.69
C GLY A 313 15.39 -1.60 16.24
N ASN A 314 15.33 -2.56 15.32
CA ASN A 314 15.59 -2.32 13.90
C ASN A 314 14.53 -1.40 13.31
N LEU A 315 14.97 -0.52 12.41
CA LEU A 315 14.07 0.28 11.58
C LEU A 315 13.66 -0.54 10.35
N VAL A 316 12.37 -0.72 10.18
CA VAL A 316 11.81 -1.43 9.01
C VAL A 316 11.11 -0.46 8.07
N ASN A 317 11.18 -0.77 6.77
CA ASN A 317 10.54 0.01 5.72
C ASN A 317 9.99 -0.94 4.65
N PRO A 318 8.72 -0.80 4.23
CA PRO A 318 8.13 -1.59 3.15
C PRO A 318 8.82 -1.39 1.80
N VAL A 319 9.46 -0.22 1.58
CA VAL A 319 10.20 0.12 0.36
C VAL A 319 11.70 0.02 0.63
N ALA A 320 12.26 -1.17 0.53
CA ALA A 320 13.71 -1.34 0.60
C ALA A 320 14.36 -1.05 -0.77
N PHE A 321 15.57 -0.47 -0.74
CA PHE A 321 16.30 -0.03 -1.94
C PHE A 321 16.69 -1.17 -2.90
N ASN A 322 16.65 -2.45 -2.43
CA ASN A 322 17.03 -3.65 -3.20
C ASN A 322 16.00 -4.79 -3.10
N GLY A 323 14.72 -4.49 -2.95
CA GLY A 323 13.66 -5.50 -2.80
C GLY A 323 12.92 -5.34 -1.48
N SER A 324 11.89 -6.15 -1.25
CA SER A 324 11.12 -6.10 0.00
C SER A 324 11.96 -6.58 1.18
N PHE A 325 12.03 -5.76 2.23
CA PHE A 325 12.64 -6.18 3.50
C PHE A 325 11.73 -7.20 4.18
N SER A 326 12.19 -8.45 4.29
CA SER A 326 11.46 -9.49 5.03
C SER A 326 11.89 -9.47 6.50
N ILE A 327 10.93 -9.56 7.40
CA ILE A 327 11.18 -9.68 8.85
C ILE A 327 11.51 -11.13 9.18
N CYS A 328 10.80 -12.07 8.56
CA CYS A 328 11.04 -13.50 8.68
C CYS A 328 10.50 -14.25 7.46
N ASP A 329 10.97 -15.47 7.32
CA ASP A 329 10.53 -16.41 6.30
C ASP A 329 9.74 -17.53 6.99
N ILE A 330 8.47 -17.72 6.57
CA ILE A 330 7.57 -18.75 7.10
C ILE A 330 7.32 -19.76 6.01
N ALA A 331 7.43 -21.05 6.34
CA ALA A 331 7.09 -22.13 5.43
C ALA A 331 6.19 -23.18 6.08
N ASP A 332 5.31 -23.71 5.27
CA ASP A 332 4.55 -24.90 5.66
C ASP A 332 5.39 -26.15 5.42
N LEU A 333 5.74 -26.83 6.51
CA LEU A 333 6.55 -28.06 6.45
C LEU A 333 5.69 -29.33 6.30
N SER A 334 4.38 -29.21 6.19
CA SER A 334 3.49 -30.35 5.91
C SER A 334 3.55 -30.74 4.43
N ASP A 335 3.72 -29.76 3.53
CA ASP A 335 3.78 -29.93 2.09
C ASP A 335 5.19 -29.61 1.57
N LEU A 336 6.04 -30.64 1.51
CA LEU A 336 7.40 -30.52 0.95
C LEU A 336 7.46 -31.02 -0.48
N GLU A 337 8.22 -30.30 -1.30
CA GLU A 337 8.55 -30.69 -2.67
C GLU A 337 10.09 -30.80 -2.81
N ILE A 338 10.53 -31.60 -3.76
CA ILE A 338 11.95 -31.64 -4.14
C ILE A 338 12.09 -30.95 -5.49
N ASP A 339 13.01 -30.01 -5.55
CA ASP A 339 13.43 -29.33 -6.76
C ASP A 339 14.56 -30.10 -7.40
N LEU A 340 14.30 -30.68 -8.55
CA LEU A 340 15.23 -31.49 -9.32
C LEU A 340 15.53 -30.84 -10.66
N ASN A 341 16.77 -30.90 -11.10
CA ASN A 341 17.16 -30.50 -12.44
C ASN A 341 17.49 -31.75 -13.26
N ILE A 342 16.57 -32.18 -14.14
CA ILE A 342 16.72 -33.35 -14.99
C ILE A 342 17.28 -32.92 -16.32
N GLN A 343 18.31 -33.59 -16.82
CA GLN A 343 18.92 -33.27 -18.09
C GLN A 343 17.91 -33.50 -19.23
N GLU A 344 17.94 -32.65 -20.26
CA GLU A 344 17.01 -32.71 -21.39
C GLU A 344 16.96 -34.08 -22.06
N ARG A 345 18.10 -34.78 -22.15
CA ARG A 345 18.21 -36.13 -22.71
C ARG A 345 17.44 -37.21 -21.94
N ASP A 346 17.21 -36.98 -20.63
CA ASP A 346 16.57 -37.95 -19.74
C ASP A 346 15.12 -37.59 -19.40
N ILE A 347 14.64 -36.45 -19.85
CA ILE A 347 13.27 -35.98 -19.54
C ILE A 347 12.17 -36.90 -20.05
N SER A 348 12.42 -37.66 -21.16
CA SER A 348 11.48 -38.63 -21.70
C SER A 348 11.15 -39.80 -20.76
N LYS A 349 11.99 -40.00 -19.71
CA LYS A 349 11.83 -41.04 -18.69
C LYS A 349 10.96 -40.57 -17.52
N VAL A 350 10.59 -39.29 -17.47
CA VAL A 350 9.88 -38.68 -16.37
C VAL A 350 8.54 -38.11 -16.84
N PHE A 351 7.46 -38.47 -16.12
CA PHE A 351 6.12 -37.99 -16.39
C PHE A 351 5.35 -37.63 -15.11
N VAL A 352 4.37 -36.77 -15.28
CA VAL A 352 3.53 -36.29 -14.13
C VAL A 352 2.75 -37.48 -13.53
N GLY A 353 2.76 -37.59 -12.21
CA GLY A 353 2.12 -38.65 -11.45
C GLY A 353 2.99 -39.93 -11.30
N GLN A 354 4.21 -39.93 -11.83
CA GLN A 354 5.15 -41.04 -11.67
C GLN A 354 5.52 -41.25 -10.21
N ARG A 355 5.56 -42.52 -9.78
CA ARG A 355 5.97 -42.87 -8.41
C ARG A 355 7.49 -42.73 -8.28
N CYS A 356 7.89 -42.14 -7.18
CA CYS A 356 9.30 -41.90 -6.85
C CYS A 356 9.56 -42.27 -5.40
N GLU A 357 10.80 -42.55 -5.11
CA GLU A 357 11.30 -42.73 -3.76
C GLU A 357 12.36 -41.65 -3.49
N VAL A 358 12.20 -40.94 -2.39
CA VAL A 358 13.10 -39.88 -1.95
C VAL A 358 13.96 -40.38 -0.82
N LYS A 359 15.27 -40.25 -0.97
CA LYS A 359 16.28 -40.60 0.03
C LYS A 359 17.05 -39.35 0.40
N PRO A 360 16.80 -38.75 1.58
CA PRO A 360 17.66 -37.66 2.09
C PRO A 360 19.09 -38.17 2.26
N GLU A 361 20.11 -37.36 1.92
CA GLU A 361 21.50 -37.77 2.10
C GLU A 361 21.89 -37.86 3.59
N ALA A 362 21.25 -37.06 4.46
CA ALA A 362 21.57 -37.02 5.89
C ALA A 362 20.97 -38.17 6.70
N PHE A 363 19.95 -38.88 6.20
CA PHE A 363 19.23 -39.89 6.96
C PHE A 363 18.96 -41.14 6.10
N PRO A 364 19.07 -42.36 6.68
CA PRO A 364 18.87 -43.61 5.93
C PRO A 364 17.37 -43.92 5.67
N LYS A 365 16.46 -42.96 5.87
CA LYS A 365 15.03 -43.10 5.63
C LYS A 365 14.67 -42.85 4.17
N ARG A 366 13.61 -43.54 3.72
CA ARG A 366 13.08 -43.39 2.37
C ARG A 366 11.64 -42.94 2.47
N TYR A 367 11.25 -41.96 1.65
CA TYR A 367 9.91 -41.41 1.60
C TYR A 367 9.28 -41.68 0.24
N GLN A 368 8.02 -42.04 0.24
CA GLN A 368 7.26 -42.14 -1.00
C GLN A 368 6.93 -40.75 -1.52
N ALA A 369 7.11 -40.58 -2.82
CA ALA A 369 6.87 -39.32 -3.50
C ALA A 369 6.25 -39.54 -4.87
N THR A 370 5.72 -38.49 -5.45
CA THR A 370 5.12 -38.51 -6.79
C THR A 370 5.56 -37.25 -7.55
N VAL A 371 5.81 -37.38 -8.85
CA VAL A 371 6.10 -36.24 -9.71
C VAL A 371 4.87 -35.34 -9.76
N SER A 372 4.99 -34.14 -9.20
CA SER A 372 3.90 -33.16 -9.14
C SER A 372 3.75 -32.43 -10.47
N ARG A 373 4.86 -31.92 -10.99
CA ARG A 373 4.87 -31.13 -12.24
C ARG A 373 6.26 -31.05 -12.86
N LEU A 374 6.27 -30.90 -14.17
CA LEU A 374 7.46 -30.52 -14.94
C LEU A 374 7.34 -29.03 -15.26
N MET A 375 8.41 -28.27 -15.07
CA MET A 375 8.40 -26.85 -15.40
C MET A 375 8.43 -26.66 -16.92
N PRO A 376 7.65 -25.71 -17.48
CA PRO A 376 7.56 -25.50 -18.92
C PRO A 376 8.79 -24.79 -19.52
N ILE A 377 9.71 -24.32 -18.67
CA ILE A 377 10.91 -23.57 -19.07
C ILE A 377 12.13 -24.36 -18.65
N ALA A 378 13.01 -24.67 -19.63
CA ALA A 378 14.29 -25.27 -19.39
C ALA A 378 15.33 -24.25 -18.95
N ASP A 379 16.22 -24.64 -18.03
CA ASP A 379 17.39 -23.85 -17.64
C ASP A 379 18.52 -24.07 -18.67
N ARG A 380 18.75 -23.09 -19.54
CA ARG A 380 19.78 -23.14 -20.57
C ARG A 380 21.18 -23.26 -19.99
N ALA A 381 21.46 -22.67 -18.84
CA ALA A 381 22.79 -22.70 -18.24
C ALA A 381 23.15 -24.09 -17.74
N LYS A 382 22.15 -24.86 -17.33
CA LYS A 382 22.31 -26.23 -16.83
C LYS A 382 21.97 -27.30 -17.87
N GLY A 383 21.34 -26.97 -19.01
CA GLY A 383 20.83 -27.92 -20.00
C GLY A 383 19.83 -28.90 -19.39
N ALA A 384 18.99 -28.40 -18.47
CA ALA A 384 18.12 -29.24 -17.67
C ALA A 384 16.72 -28.63 -17.55
N ILE A 385 15.74 -29.49 -17.33
CA ILE A 385 14.36 -29.10 -17.07
C ILE A 385 14.09 -29.27 -15.55
N PRO A 386 13.64 -28.22 -14.86
CA PRO A 386 13.27 -28.33 -13.46
C PRO A 386 12.01 -29.19 -13.28
N VAL A 387 12.06 -30.15 -12.37
CA VAL A 387 10.96 -31.07 -12.05
C VAL A 387 10.67 -30.96 -10.55
N ARG A 388 9.39 -30.89 -10.22
CA ARG A 388 8.91 -30.86 -8.82
C ARG A 388 8.34 -32.22 -8.45
N VAL A 389 8.82 -32.75 -7.33
CA VAL A 389 8.37 -34.03 -6.78
C VAL A 389 7.77 -33.78 -5.42
N ALA A 390 6.47 -34.06 -5.25
CA ALA A 390 5.77 -33.92 -3.96
C ALA A 390 6.11 -35.11 -3.07
N VAL A 391 6.54 -34.85 -1.84
CA VAL A 391 6.93 -35.83 -0.84
C VAL A 391 5.82 -35.98 0.19
N ARG A 392 5.44 -37.22 0.50
CA ARG A 392 4.50 -37.50 1.60
C ARG A 392 5.29 -37.73 2.88
N VAL A 393 5.25 -36.74 3.79
CA VAL A 393 5.89 -36.83 5.11
C VAL A 393 4.81 -37.08 6.16
N PRO A 394 4.95 -38.14 7.00
CA PRO A 394 4.06 -38.37 8.14
C PRO A 394 4.06 -37.17 9.10
N GLU A 395 2.92 -36.90 9.73
CA GLU A 395 2.77 -35.73 10.63
C GLU A 395 3.77 -35.72 11.78
N GLU A 396 4.13 -36.88 12.31
CA GLU A 396 5.10 -37.05 13.41
C GLU A 396 6.53 -36.69 13.01
N GLU A 397 6.85 -36.68 11.71
CA GLU A 397 8.19 -36.48 11.15
C GLU A 397 8.37 -35.12 10.49
N GLN A 398 7.31 -34.32 10.42
CA GLN A 398 7.32 -32.99 9.80
C GLN A 398 8.34 -32.05 10.50
N GLY A 399 9.28 -31.52 9.74
CA GLY A 399 10.35 -30.63 10.25
C GLY A 399 11.43 -31.30 11.08
N VAL A 400 11.38 -32.64 11.30
CA VAL A 400 12.39 -33.38 12.07
C VAL A 400 13.50 -33.88 11.15
N TYR A 401 13.15 -34.70 10.16
CA TYR A 401 14.10 -35.36 9.26
C TYR A 401 14.28 -34.65 7.93
N LEU A 402 13.20 -34.12 7.38
CA LEU A 402 13.23 -33.35 6.13
C LEU A 402 13.08 -31.87 6.43
N LYS A 403 14.11 -31.10 6.10
CA LYS A 403 14.12 -29.63 6.23
C LYS A 403 14.32 -28.99 4.87
N PRO A 404 13.75 -27.83 4.61
CA PRO A 404 14.07 -27.05 3.41
C PRO A 404 15.58 -26.86 3.24
N GLU A 405 16.04 -26.78 2.00
CA GLU A 405 17.43 -26.67 1.56
C GLU A 405 18.31 -27.92 1.79
N MET A 406 17.77 -29.04 2.31
CA MET A 406 18.50 -30.30 2.39
C MET A 406 18.60 -30.98 1.04
N SER A 407 19.76 -31.60 0.76
CA SER A 407 19.98 -32.44 -0.42
C SER A 407 19.25 -33.77 -0.29
N ALA A 408 18.60 -34.20 -1.35
CA ALA A 408 17.95 -35.50 -1.44
C ALA A 408 18.15 -36.12 -2.82
N VAL A 409 18.23 -37.42 -2.84
CA VAL A 409 18.29 -38.24 -4.03
C VAL A 409 16.91 -38.78 -4.31
N VAL A 410 16.44 -38.64 -5.53
CA VAL A 410 15.13 -39.12 -6.00
C VAL A 410 15.33 -40.22 -7.02
N VAL A 411 14.73 -41.36 -6.74
CA VAL A 411 14.71 -42.52 -7.63
C VAL A 411 13.34 -42.62 -8.28
N PHE A 412 13.31 -42.62 -9.60
CA PHE A 412 12.08 -42.72 -10.39
C PHE A 412 11.86 -44.19 -10.80
N TYR A 413 10.65 -44.71 -10.61
CA TYR A 413 10.26 -46.07 -10.94
C TYR A 413 9.28 -46.09 -12.10
N GLY A 414 9.41 -47.13 -12.96
CA GLY A 414 8.50 -47.39 -14.05
C GLY A 414 8.79 -46.60 -15.35
N SER A 415 8.54 -47.24 -16.48
CA SER A 415 8.47 -46.58 -17.79
C SER A 415 7.09 -45.90 -17.93
N PRO A 416 6.97 -44.88 -18.78
CA PRO A 416 5.65 -44.40 -19.19
C PRO A 416 4.92 -45.56 -19.88
N GLU A 417 3.90 -46.13 -19.21
CA GLU A 417 2.99 -47.04 -19.90
C GLU A 417 2.44 -46.29 -21.11
N THR A 418 2.74 -46.75 -22.28
CA THR A 418 2.13 -46.29 -23.53
C THR A 418 0.62 -46.45 -23.31
N LYS A 419 -0.10 -45.37 -23.08
CA LYS A 419 -1.55 -45.37 -23.11
C LYS A 419 -1.94 -46.00 -24.43
N ALA A 420 -2.45 -47.23 -24.37
CA ALA A 420 -3.01 -47.93 -25.50
C ALA A 420 -3.98 -46.97 -26.20
N THR A 421 -3.66 -46.60 -27.39
CA THR A 421 -4.56 -45.91 -28.32
C THR A 421 -5.88 -46.68 -28.32
N PRO A 422 -7.03 -46.06 -28.05
CA PRO A 422 -8.30 -46.75 -28.19
C PRO A 422 -8.40 -47.22 -29.63
N SER A 423 -8.46 -48.54 -29.83
CA SER A 423 -8.71 -49.18 -31.13
C SER A 423 -9.94 -48.53 -31.75
N SER A 424 -9.74 -47.94 -32.91
CA SER A 424 -10.82 -47.47 -33.79
C SER A 424 -11.85 -48.59 -34.00
N PRO A 425 -13.15 -48.34 -33.91
CA PRO A 425 -14.16 -49.34 -34.23
C PRO A 425 -14.06 -49.63 -35.72
N THR A 426 -13.81 -50.89 -36.01
CA THR A 426 -13.88 -51.46 -37.35
C THR A 426 -15.28 -51.20 -37.90
N SER A 427 -15.37 -50.42 -38.96
CA SER A 427 -16.58 -50.27 -39.75
C SER A 427 -16.84 -51.57 -40.51
N ASP A 428 -17.73 -52.40 -40.01
CA ASP A 428 -18.38 -53.43 -40.81
C ASP A 428 -19.34 -52.74 -41.78
N ALA A 429 -18.90 -52.63 -43.00
CA ALA A 429 -19.75 -52.39 -44.13
C ALA A 429 -20.18 -53.77 -44.70
N SER A 430 -21.42 -54.09 -44.56
CA SER A 430 -22.09 -55.04 -45.48
C SER A 430 -23.59 -54.84 -45.51
N ASN A 431 -24.05 -54.54 -46.67
CA ASN A 431 -25.36 -54.60 -47.34
C ASN A 431 -26.22 -53.35 -47.26
#